data_c18faed95935dcd9f38097ccc1f0c24c
#
_entry.id   c18faed95935dcd9f38097ccc1f0c24c
#
_cell.length_a   1.000
_cell.length_b   1.000
_cell.length_c   1.000
_cell.angle_alpha   90.00
_cell.angle_beta   90.00
_cell.angle_gamma   90.00
#
_symmetry.space_group_name_H-M   'P 1'
#
loop_
_entity.id
_entity.type
_entity.pdbx_description
1 polymer ?
#
loop_
_entity_poly.entity_id
_entity_poly.type
_entity_poly.pdbx_seq_one_letter_code
_entity_poly.pdbx_strand_id
1 'polypeptide(L)'
;PIYLHPSLYKSRFSQGHVGEAPAFYYENVTQFLDTTWGNPNNLTIKRCTIDFTVPETMQGPIFMFYRLTNFNQNRRQYIKSYDPGQLAGQIVDPATLNSNCGPLATNENNLIYYPCGLIANSMFNDTASDLQSVTRPSISYKFQRTNIAWPSDKQKYHPTTYSISSIVPPINWANRYPNGTYTQDYPPPDLSNMERLMIWMHVAALPDFRKLWARNDRDSLASDHFDTTPYGGTKWLVISTTSPLGGKNPFLGIIYMTVGGIILLLGILFTLRHYLRPRQLSKLLKDAAKGLEDLHSQFEDVDRNLQTVHSLGKQVYESAQLWQDFHKAINRNSVISFEHKEKPKA
;
A
#
# COMPACT_ATOMS: atom_id res chain seq x y z
N PRO A 1 9.64 -8.74 15.07
CA PRO A 1 10.11 -7.80 14.06
C PRO A 1 11.03 -6.74 14.66
N ILE A 2 12.05 -6.37 13.91
CA ILE A 2 13.00 -5.32 14.23
C ILE A 2 12.66 -4.12 13.37
N TYR A 3 12.48 -2.94 13.97
CA TYR A 3 12.20 -1.68 13.29
C TYR A 3 13.40 -0.76 13.42
N LEU A 4 14.04 -0.46 12.30
CA LEU A 4 15.25 0.35 12.23
C LEU A 4 14.90 1.74 11.68
N HIS A 5 15.05 2.76 12.50
CA HIS A 5 14.83 4.16 12.15
C HIS A 5 15.69 5.08 13.03
N PRO A 6 16.25 6.17 12.47
CA PRO A 6 17.13 7.06 13.22
C PRO A 6 16.54 7.65 14.51
N SER A 7 15.23 7.91 14.55
CA SER A 7 14.59 8.54 15.71
C SER A 7 13.88 7.58 16.65
N LEU A 8 13.56 6.35 16.19
CA LEU A 8 12.78 5.39 16.96
C LEU A 8 13.19 3.96 16.62
N TYR A 9 13.85 3.30 17.57
CA TYR A 9 14.13 1.87 17.49
C TYR A 9 13.06 1.08 18.26
N LYS A 10 12.51 0.05 17.61
CA LYS A 10 11.60 -0.90 18.25
C LYS A 10 11.96 -2.31 17.82
N SER A 11 12.29 -3.16 18.77
CA SER A 11 12.41 -4.59 18.55
C SER A 11 11.43 -5.35 19.44
N ARG A 12 10.81 -6.39 18.89
CA ARG A 12 9.96 -7.32 19.65
C ARG A 12 10.36 -8.74 19.26
N PHE A 13 10.82 -9.48 20.23
CA PHE A 13 11.16 -10.90 20.14
C PHE A 13 10.16 -11.72 20.93
N SER A 14 10.10 -13.03 20.66
CA SER A 14 9.16 -13.96 21.30
C SER A 14 9.32 -14.00 22.83
N GLN A 15 10.54 -13.80 23.32
CA GLN A 15 10.88 -13.82 24.74
C GLN A 15 10.88 -12.42 25.40
N GLY A 16 10.42 -11.40 24.69
CA GLY A 16 10.36 -10.05 25.24
C GLY A 16 11.69 -9.30 25.29
N HIS A 17 12.76 -9.84 24.70
CA HIS A 17 14.04 -9.16 24.64
C HIS A 17 13.92 -7.85 23.82
N VAL A 18 14.51 -6.80 24.35
CA VAL A 18 14.68 -5.50 23.67
C VAL A 18 16.14 -5.43 23.28
N GLY A 19 16.43 -5.36 21.98
CA GLY A 19 17.78 -5.16 21.48
C GLY A 19 18.30 -3.76 21.80
N GLU A 20 19.62 -3.59 21.74
CA GLU A 20 20.26 -2.29 21.83
C GLU A 20 19.79 -1.34 20.70
N ALA A 21 19.83 -0.05 20.98
CA ALA A 21 19.49 0.95 19.97
C ALA A 21 20.51 0.89 18.81
N PRO A 22 20.06 0.88 17.54
CA PRO A 22 20.97 0.83 16.40
C PRO A 22 21.77 2.12 16.25
N ALA A 23 22.99 1.99 15.76
CA ALA A 23 23.80 3.13 15.34
C ALA A 23 23.54 3.44 13.86
N PHE A 24 23.62 4.72 13.50
CA PHE A 24 23.37 5.21 12.14
C PHE A 24 24.56 6.06 11.67
N TYR A 25 25.13 5.67 10.54
CA TYR A 25 26.25 6.35 9.92
C TYR A 25 25.84 6.85 8.53
N TYR A 26 26.15 8.11 8.22
CA TYR A 26 25.75 8.74 6.96
C TYR A 26 26.99 9.15 6.16
N GLU A 27 27.02 8.77 4.90
CA GLU A 27 28.06 9.17 3.95
C GLU A 27 27.47 9.54 2.58
N ASN A 28 28.22 10.31 1.80
CA ASN A 28 27.85 10.60 0.42
C ASN A 28 28.58 9.64 -0.52
N VAL A 29 27.87 9.00 -1.41
CA VAL A 29 28.42 8.05 -2.38
C VAL A 29 27.89 8.31 -3.77
N THR A 30 28.66 7.92 -4.79
CA THR A 30 28.26 8.03 -6.21
C THR A 30 27.81 6.69 -6.82
N GLN A 31 28.00 5.60 -6.09
CA GLN A 31 27.57 4.27 -6.56
C GLN A 31 26.22 3.89 -6.02
N PHE A 32 25.35 3.34 -6.89
CA PHE A 32 24.12 2.67 -6.49
C PHE A 32 24.41 1.22 -6.10
N LEU A 33 23.74 0.71 -5.06
CA LEU A 33 23.77 -0.70 -4.69
C LEU A 33 22.96 -1.58 -5.67
N ASP A 34 21.97 -1.00 -6.31
CA ASP A 34 21.12 -1.68 -7.28
C ASP A 34 21.65 -1.43 -8.69
N THR A 35 22.35 -2.40 -9.22
CA THR A 35 22.94 -2.34 -10.57
C THR A 35 21.90 -2.35 -11.69
N THR A 36 20.66 -2.78 -11.40
CA THR A 36 19.55 -2.78 -12.37
C THR A 36 19.24 -1.38 -12.89
N TRP A 37 19.49 -0.36 -12.08
CA TRP A 37 19.17 1.02 -12.41
C TRP A 37 20.39 1.86 -12.76
N GLY A 38 21.60 1.42 -12.53
CA GLY A 38 22.80 2.18 -12.80
C GLY A 38 22.82 3.61 -12.22
N ASN A 39 23.94 4.29 -12.41
CA ASN A 39 24.07 5.74 -12.15
C ASN A 39 24.83 6.41 -13.29
N PRO A 40 24.26 6.51 -14.50
CA PRO A 40 24.95 7.05 -15.66
C PRO A 40 25.34 8.52 -15.49
N ASN A 41 24.66 9.24 -14.61
CA ASN A 41 24.89 10.66 -14.34
C ASN A 41 25.85 10.91 -13.17
N ASN A 42 26.43 9.88 -12.57
CA ASN A 42 27.31 9.97 -11.39
C ASN A 42 26.72 10.82 -10.25
N LEU A 43 25.41 10.64 -10.00
CA LEU A 43 24.73 11.39 -8.95
C LEU A 43 25.27 11.01 -7.59
N THR A 44 25.55 12.01 -6.77
CA THR A 44 25.89 11.81 -5.37
C THR A 44 24.62 11.56 -4.56
N ILE A 45 24.57 10.45 -3.85
CA ILE A 45 23.45 10.04 -3.00
C ILE A 45 23.94 9.84 -1.57
N LYS A 46 23.04 9.95 -0.61
CA LYS A 46 23.33 9.63 0.78
C LYS A 46 23.20 8.13 1.00
N ARG A 47 24.26 7.52 1.51
CA ARG A 47 24.26 6.18 2.06
C ARG A 47 24.10 6.26 3.57
N CYS A 48 23.20 5.45 4.13
CA CYS A 48 23.05 5.31 5.56
C CYS A 48 23.40 3.87 5.94
N THR A 49 24.45 3.67 6.72
CA THR A 49 24.76 2.37 7.31
C THR A 49 24.07 2.29 8.66
N ILE A 50 23.36 1.20 8.91
CA ILE A 50 22.63 0.95 10.16
C ILE A 50 23.24 -0.27 10.81
N ASP A 51 23.87 -0.08 11.96
CA ASP A 51 24.37 -1.15 12.80
C ASP A 51 23.31 -1.52 13.84
N PHE A 52 23.00 -2.77 13.93
CA PHE A 52 21.98 -3.26 14.86
C PHE A 52 22.28 -4.68 15.35
N THR A 53 21.80 -5.00 16.52
CA THR A 53 21.98 -6.34 17.12
C THR A 53 20.69 -7.15 16.98
N VAL A 54 20.85 -8.40 16.58
CA VAL A 54 19.80 -9.44 16.64
C VAL A 54 20.04 -10.25 17.92
N PRO A 55 19.28 -10.02 19.00
CA PRO A 55 19.56 -10.60 20.30
C PRO A 55 19.26 -12.11 20.37
N GLU A 56 18.35 -12.61 19.54
CA GLU A 56 18.02 -14.03 19.45
C GLU A 56 17.86 -14.47 18.00
N THR A 57 18.18 -15.71 17.71
CA THR A 57 18.08 -16.28 16.36
C THR A 57 16.64 -16.22 15.86
N MET A 58 16.43 -15.58 14.71
CA MET A 58 15.14 -15.53 14.04
C MET A 58 15.03 -16.70 13.05
N GLN A 59 14.04 -17.57 13.26
CA GLN A 59 13.78 -18.68 12.35
C GLN A 59 13.16 -18.19 11.03
N GLY A 60 13.58 -18.80 9.92
CA GLY A 60 13.00 -18.51 8.61
C GLY A 60 11.51 -18.88 8.50
N PRO A 61 10.77 -18.32 7.56
CA PRO A 61 11.20 -17.32 6.59
C PRO A 61 11.40 -15.91 7.17
N ILE A 62 12.43 -15.20 6.69
CA ILE A 62 12.74 -13.84 7.11
C ILE A 62 12.37 -12.88 5.97
N PHE A 63 11.65 -11.83 6.31
CA PHE A 63 11.21 -10.79 5.39
C PHE A 63 11.83 -9.45 5.73
N MET A 64 12.33 -8.76 4.71
CA MET A 64 12.78 -7.39 4.80
C MET A 64 11.72 -6.49 4.16
N PHE A 65 11.21 -5.53 4.92
CA PHE A 65 10.24 -4.54 4.46
C PHE A 65 10.84 -3.14 4.60
N TYR A 66 10.41 -2.24 3.75
CA TYR A 66 10.45 -0.83 4.06
C TYR A 66 9.07 -0.37 4.56
N ARG A 67 9.06 0.55 5.51
CA ARG A 67 7.86 1.17 6.05
C ARG A 67 7.91 2.66 5.76
N LEU A 68 6.84 3.19 5.22
CA LEU A 68 6.63 4.60 5.00
C LEU A 68 5.54 5.10 5.92
N THR A 69 5.73 6.30 6.44
CA THR A 69 4.74 7.01 7.28
C THR A 69 4.37 8.31 6.60
N ASN A 70 3.14 8.76 6.82
CA ASN A 70 2.62 10.00 6.24
C ASN A 70 2.65 10.02 4.69
N PHE A 71 2.49 8.87 4.05
CA PHE A 71 2.41 8.74 2.61
C PHE A 71 1.03 8.20 2.19
N ASN A 72 0.20 9.07 1.63
CA ASN A 72 -1.21 8.76 1.32
C ASN A 72 -1.36 8.17 -0.08
N GLN A 73 -1.28 6.85 -0.21
CA GLN A 73 -1.60 6.14 -1.46
C GLN A 73 -3.11 6.03 -1.71
N ASN A 74 -3.96 6.23 -0.69
CA ASN A 74 -5.40 6.01 -0.72
C ASN A 74 -6.21 7.17 -1.34
N ARG A 75 -5.55 8.19 -1.90
CA ARG A 75 -6.25 9.25 -2.62
C ARG A 75 -6.84 8.72 -3.92
N ARG A 76 -8.11 9.04 -4.22
CA ARG A 76 -8.83 8.56 -5.40
C ARG A 76 -8.07 8.84 -6.71
N GLN A 77 -7.52 10.03 -6.86
CA GLN A 77 -6.73 10.41 -8.04
C GLN A 77 -5.46 9.55 -8.17
N TYR A 78 -4.78 9.27 -7.07
CA TYR A 78 -3.58 8.45 -7.05
C TYR A 78 -3.87 6.99 -7.40
N ILE A 79 -4.91 6.39 -6.78
CA ILE A 79 -5.31 4.99 -7.01
C ILE A 79 -5.65 4.72 -8.47
N LYS A 80 -6.29 5.68 -9.14
CA LYS A 80 -6.71 5.56 -10.53
C LYS A 80 -5.60 5.86 -11.54
N SER A 81 -4.50 6.47 -11.09
CA SER A 81 -3.48 7.01 -12.00
C SER A 81 -2.47 5.94 -12.40
N TYR A 82 -2.89 5.03 -13.26
CA TYR A 82 -2.08 4.02 -13.96
C TYR A 82 -2.89 3.45 -15.13
N ASP A 83 -2.21 2.81 -16.09
CA ASP A 83 -2.86 2.14 -17.21
C ASP A 83 -2.48 0.64 -17.27
N PRO A 84 -3.45 -0.29 -17.15
CA PRO A 84 -3.17 -1.73 -17.15
C PRO A 84 -2.72 -2.24 -18.52
N GLY A 85 -3.17 -1.65 -19.62
CA GLY A 85 -2.74 -2.02 -20.97
C GLY A 85 -1.27 -1.68 -21.19
N GLN A 86 -0.84 -0.50 -20.73
CA GLN A 86 0.56 -0.11 -20.80
C GLN A 86 1.45 -1.01 -19.92
N LEU A 87 0.99 -1.38 -18.72
CA LEU A 87 1.71 -2.32 -17.85
C LEU A 87 1.79 -3.72 -18.45
N ALA A 88 0.80 -4.14 -19.23
CA ALA A 88 0.78 -5.37 -20.00
C ALA A 88 1.61 -5.27 -21.31
N GLY A 89 2.39 -4.22 -21.50
CA GLY A 89 3.28 -4.03 -22.65
C GLY A 89 2.60 -3.54 -23.94
N GLN A 90 1.32 -3.22 -23.89
CA GLN A 90 0.55 -2.77 -25.05
C GLN A 90 0.79 -1.29 -25.35
N ILE A 91 0.71 -0.93 -26.62
CA ILE A 91 0.68 0.47 -27.04
C ILE A 91 -0.76 1.00 -26.83
N VAL A 92 -0.88 2.01 -25.99
CA VAL A 92 -2.14 2.66 -25.66
C VAL A 92 -2.11 4.09 -26.20
N ASP A 93 -3.24 4.55 -26.73
CA ASP A 93 -3.33 5.89 -27.30
C ASP A 93 -3.21 6.99 -26.24
N PRO A 94 -2.67 8.17 -26.58
CA PRO A 94 -2.46 9.25 -25.63
C PRO A 94 -3.74 9.77 -24.95
N ALA A 95 -4.89 9.71 -25.62
CA ALA A 95 -6.17 10.19 -25.06
C ALA A 95 -6.62 9.27 -23.93
N THR A 96 -6.54 7.95 -24.14
CA THR A 96 -6.80 6.94 -23.11
C THR A 96 -5.81 7.07 -21.95
N LEU A 97 -4.52 7.25 -22.23
CA LEU A 97 -3.52 7.47 -21.18
C LEU A 97 -3.80 8.73 -20.36
N ASN A 98 -4.20 9.84 -21.00
CA ASN A 98 -4.58 11.06 -20.28
C ASN A 98 -5.76 10.85 -19.34
N SER A 99 -6.72 10.01 -19.72
CA SER A 99 -7.85 9.64 -18.87
C SER A 99 -7.40 8.75 -17.69
N ASN A 100 -6.54 7.77 -17.94
CA ASN A 100 -6.18 6.73 -16.95
C ASN A 100 -5.00 7.15 -16.07
N CYS A 101 -3.99 7.83 -16.64
CA CYS A 101 -2.75 8.17 -15.97
C CYS A 101 -2.65 9.63 -15.51
N GLY A 102 -3.63 10.47 -15.84
CA GLY A 102 -3.55 11.90 -15.52
C GLY A 102 -3.23 12.17 -14.04
N PRO A 103 -2.39 13.16 -13.77
CA PRO A 103 -1.79 14.16 -14.66
C PRO A 103 -0.47 13.74 -15.36
N LEU A 104 0.03 12.53 -15.12
CA LEU A 104 1.33 12.05 -15.61
C LEU A 104 1.17 11.01 -16.73
N ALA A 105 0.50 11.38 -17.81
CA ALA A 105 0.36 10.56 -19.01
C ALA A 105 1.43 10.89 -20.05
N THR A 106 1.61 12.17 -20.37
CA THR A 106 2.56 12.68 -21.37
C THR A 106 3.31 13.90 -20.82
N ASN A 107 4.48 14.17 -21.39
CA ASN A 107 5.24 15.38 -21.09
C ASN A 107 4.79 16.56 -22.02
N GLU A 108 5.44 17.71 -21.88
CA GLU A 108 5.18 18.92 -22.67
C GLU A 108 5.42 18.73 -24.19
N ASN A 109 6.27 17.77 -24.56
CA ASN A 109 6.58 17.42 -25.94
C ASN A 109 5.67 16.29 -26.49
N ASN A 110 4.56 15.96 -25.80
CA ASN A 110 3.65 14.86 -26.11
C ASN A 110 4.30 13.46 -26.11
N LEU A 111 5.47 13.30 -25.51
CA LEU A 111 6.06 11.98 -25.28
C LEU A 111 5.39 11.30 -24.09
N ILE A 112 5.13 10.02 -24.21
CA ILE A 112 4.41 9.23 -23.21
C ILE A 112 5.32 8.88 -22.04
N TYR A 113 4.89 9.13 -20.81
CA TYR A 113 5.57 8.57 -19.62
C TYR A 113 5.38 7.06 -19.59
N TYR A 114 6.49 6.34 -19.41
CA TYR A 114 6.47 4.89 -19.28
C TYR A 114 7.27 4.42 -18.05
N PRO A 115 6.64 3.73 -17.09
CA PRO A 115 5.21 3.55 -16.91
C PRO A 115 4.52 4.87 -16.53
N CYS A 116 3.30 5.11 -17.02
CA CYS A 116 2.59 6.34 -16.75
C CYS A 116 1.92 6.35 -15.37
N GLY A 117 1.60 7.54 -14.92
CA GLY A 117 0.76 7.78 -13.74
C GLY A 117 1.51 8.03 -12.44
N LEU A 118 0.73 8.47 -11.45
CA LEU A 118 1.24 8.89 -10.14
C LEU A 118 1.84 7.73 -9.33
N ILE A 119 1.27 6.53 -9.47
CA ILE A 119 1.73 5.36 -8.72
C ILE A 119 3.14 4.99 -9.16
N ALA A 120 3.36 4.82 -10.45
CA ALA A 120 4.66 4.48 -11.01
C ALA A 120 5.70 5.59 -10.74
N ASN A 121 5.32 6.86 -10.94
CA ASN A 121 6.21 8.00 -10.72
C ASN A 121 6.72 8.09 -9.27
N SER A 122 5.91 7.70 -8.30
CA SER A 122 6.25 7.74 -6.87
C SER A 122 6.84 6.44 -6.32
N MET A 123 7.23 5.51 -7.18
CA MET A 123 7.83 4.25 -6.76
C MET A 123 8.98 4.47 -5.79
N PHE A 124 8.96 3.69 -4.70
CA PHE A 124 10.04 3.70 -3.73
C PHE A 124 11.36 3.30 -4.40
N ASN A 125 12.30 4.23 -4.43
CA ASN A 125 13.53 4.12 -5.20
C ASN A 125 14.78 3.90 -4.35
N ASP A 126 14.66 3.82 -3.03
CA ASP A 126 15.79 3.48 -2.17
C ASP A 126 16.15 2.00 -2.33
N THR A 127 17.39 1.68 -2.04
CA THR A 127 17.93 0.32 -2.08
C THR A 127 18.46 -0.06 -0.70
N ALA A 128 18.46 -1.35 -0.40
CA ALA A 128 19.07 -1.89 0.80
C ALA A 128 20.04 -3.01 0.43
N SER A 129 21.17 -3.07 1.11
CA SER A 129 22.12 -4.17 0.98
C SER A 129 21.62 -5.42 1.71
N ASP A 130 22.29 -6.53 1.47
CA ASP A 130 22.24 -7.70 2.34
C ASP A 130 22.85 -7.35 3.70
N LEU A 131 22.51 -8.13 4.74
CA LEU A 131 23.08 -7.90 6.05
C LEU A 131 24.51 -8.45 6.11
N GLN A 132 25.42 -7.64 6.60
CA GLN A 132 26.79 -8.05 6.85
C GLN A 132 27.02 -8.19 8.34
N SER A 133 27.62 -9.31 8.78
CA SER A 133 27.97 -9.44 10.18
C SER A 133 29.18 -8.56 10.50
N VAL A 134 29.04 -7.72 11.53
CA VAL A 134 30.11 -6.87 12.03
C VAL A 134 31.15 -7.69 12.79
N THR A 135 30.70 -8.68 13.54
CA THR A 135 31.62 -9.55 14.34
C THR A 135 32.35 -10.57 13.47
N ARG A 136 31.74 -10.98 12.35
CA ARG A 136 32.27 -11.96 11.40
C ARG A 136 32.12 -11.46 9.96
N PRO A 137 32.97 -10.56 9.47
CA PRO A 137 32.81 -9.91 8.15
C PRO A 137 32.75 -10.87 6.95
N SER A 138 33.20 -12.11 7.11
CA SER A 138 33.03 -13.15 6.08
C SER A 138 31.63 -13.70 5.95
N ILE A 139 30.73 -13.42 6.91
CA ILE A 139 29.34 -13.88 6.91
C ILE A 139 28.43 -12.77 6.46
N SER A 140 27.74 -13.01 5.35
CA SER A 140 26.68 -12.15 4.82
C SER A 140 25.36 -12.92 4.79
N TYR A 141 24.31 -12.32 5.35
CA TYR A 141 22.96 -12.87 5.26
C TYR A 141 22.28 -12.30 4.02
N LYS A 142 22.07 -13.16 3.04
CA LYS A 142 21.58 -12.75 1.71
C LYS A 142 20.06 -12.80 1.64
N PHE A 143 19.48 -11.76 1.04
CA PHE A 143 18.07 -11.70 0.73
C PHE A 143 17.82 -11.89 -0.76
N GLN A 144 16.78 -12.65 -1.09
CA GLN A 144 16.27 -12.78 -2.45
C GLN A 144 15.36 -11.59 -2.76
N ARG A 145 15.64 -10.89 -3.86
CA ARG A 145 14.86 -9.75 -4.37
C ARG A 145 13.92 -10.16 -5.51
N THR A 146 13.95 -11.45 -5.87
CA THR A 146 13.06 -12.08 -6.82
C THR A 146 12.08 -13.02 -6.11
N ASN A 147 10.98 -13.37 -6.77
CA ASN A 147 9.88 -14.17 -6.20
C ASN A 147 9.23 -13.54 -4.96
N ILE A 148 9.24 -12.20 -4.91
CA ILE A 148 8.59 -11.41 -3.87
C ILE A 148 7.18 -10.95 -4.27
N ALA A 149 6.90 -10.80 -5.57
CA ALA A 149 5.57 -10.52 -6.10
C ALA A 149 4.74 -11.80 -6.23
N TRP A 150 3.42 -11.64 -6.17
CA TRP A 150 2.51 -12.75 -6.38
C TRP A 150 2.54 -13.25 -7.83
N PRO A 151 2.40 -14.56 -8.08
CA PRO A 151 2.37 -15.11 -9.44
C PRO A 151 1.28 -14.48 -10.31
N SER A 152 0.11 -14.17 -9.75
CA SER A 152 -0.99 -13.49 -10.43
C SER A 152 -0.67 -12.06 -10.85
N ASP A 153 0.26 -11.40 -10.16
CA ASP A 153 0.69 -10.06 -10.55
C ASP A 153 1.70 -10.12 -11.68
N LYS A 154 2.65 -11.04 -11.61
CA LYS A 154 3.63 -11.24 -12.70
C LYS A 154 2.98 -11.42 -14.07
N GLN A 155 1.80 -12.04 -14.12
CA GLN A 155 1.03 -12.25 -15.36
C GLN A 155 0.44 -10.97 -15.96
N LYS A 156 0.41 -9.86 -15.19
CA LYS A 156 -0.15 -8.58 -15.64
C LYS A 156 0.90 -7.63 -16.22
N TYR A 157 2.18 -7.96 -16.11
CA TYR A 157 3.28 -7.10 -16.49
C TYR A 157 4.11 -7.76 -17.57
N HIS A 158 4.32 -7.03 -18.68
CA HIS A 158 5.07 -7.50 -19.82
C HIS A 158 6.08 -6.44 -20.30
N PRO A 159 7.10 -6.86 -21.08
CA PRO A 159 7.99 -5.93 -21.73
C PRO A 159 7.20 -4.98 -22.64
N THR A 160 7.67 -3.73 -22.73
CA THR A 160 7.00 -2.74 -23.58
C THR A 160 7.21 -3.00 -25.05
N THR A 161 6.17 -2.73 -25.85
CA THR A 161 6.23 -2.69 -27.31
C THR A 161 6.37 -1.28 -27.88
N TYR A 162 6.43 -0.26 -27.01
CA TYR A 162 6.65 1.12 -27.45
C TYR A 162 8.03 1.31 -28.09
N SER A 163 8.10 2.18 -29.11
CA SER A 163 9.38 2.68 -29.58
C SER A 163 10.04 3.56 -28.52
N ILE A 164 11.36 3.39 -28.31
CA ILE A 164 12.14 4.18 -27.35
C ILE A 164 11.98 5.68 -27.58
N SER A 165 11.83 6.10 -28.86
CA SER A 165 11.65 7.51 -29.23
C SER A 165 10.30 8.10 -28.87
N SER A 166 9.30 7.29 -28.56
CA SER A 166 7.93 7.73 -28.23
C SER A 166 7.67 7.83 -26.73
N ILE A 167 8.58 7.34 -25.90
CA ILE A 167 8.41 7.25 -24.46
C ILE A 167 9.54 7.93 -23.70
N VAL A 168 9.22 8.37 -22.49
CA VAL A 168 10.17 8.96 -21.54
C VAL A 168 9.96 8.37 -20.15
N PRO A 169 11.01 8.35 -19.31
CA PRO A 169 10.86 7.89 -17.93
C PRO A 169 9.95 8.82 -17.13
N PRO A 170 9.24 8.30 -16.12
CA PRO A 170 8.52 9.13 -15.15
C PRO A 170 9.43 10.21 -14.57
N ILE A 171 8.87 11.35 -14.19
CA ILE A 171 9.63 12.53 -13.74
C ILE A 171 10.64 12.16 -12.64
N ASN A 172 10.22 11.40 -11.63
CA ASN A 172 11.08 11.01 -10.52
C ASN A 172 12.11 9.92 -10.88
N TRP A 173 12.00 9.32 -12.08
CA TRP A 173 12.96 8.35 -12.58
C TRP A 173 13.98 8.99 -13.54
N ALA A 174 13.68 10.17 -14.05
CA ALA A 174 14.46 10.83 -15.11
C ALA A 174 15.96 10.94 -14.78
N ASN A 175 16.31 11.25 -13.53
CA ASN A 175 17.69 11.38 -13.10
C ASN A 175 18.51 10.08 -13.21
N ARG A 176 17.87 8.93 -13.39
CA ARG A 176 18.53 7.63 -13.57
C ARG A 176 18.95 7.37 -15.01
N TYR A 177 18.52 8.21 -15.95
CA TYR A 177 18.75 8.05 -17.37
C TYR A 177 19.49 9.26 -17.92
N PRO A 178 20.42 9.06 -18.89
CA PRO A 178 21.12 10.16 -19.52
C PRO A 178 20.12 11.17 -20.12
N ASN A 179 20.31 12.44 -19.82
CA ASN A 179 19.41 13.53 -20.26
C ASN A 179 17.91 13.33 -19.92
N GLY A 180 17.62 12.46 -18.95
CA GLY A 180 16.24 12.16 -18.55
C GLY A 180 15.44 11.40 -19.60
N THR A 181 16.09 10.67 -20.51
CA THR A 181 15.44 9.96 -21.62
C THR A 181 15.90 8.51 -21.70
N TYR A 182 15.05 7.64 -22.24
CA TYR A 182 15.46 6.29 -22.62
C TYR A 182 16.35 6.33 -23.86
N THR A 183 17.33 5.45 -23.91
CA THR A 183 18.24 5.28 -25.05
C THR A 183 18.44 3.80 -25.34
N GLN A 184 19.13 3.45 -26.43
CA GLN A 184 19.47 2.06 -26.73
C GLN A 184 20.38 1.46 -25.64
N ASP A 185 21.31 2.25 -25.10
CA ASP A 185 22.22 1.81 -24.03
C ASP A 185 21.53 1.77 -22.66
N TYR A 186 20.51 2.60 -22.48
CA TYR A 186 19.68 2.69 -21.28
C TYR A 186 18.20 2.55 -21.63
N PRO A 187 17.74 1.35 -22.01
CA PRO A 187 16.38 1.11 -22.45
C PRO A 187 15.36 1.26 -21.32
N PRO A 188 14.06 1.37 -21.64
CA PRO A 188 13.01 1.29 -20.63
C PRO A 188 13.10 -0.05 -19.89
N PRO A 189 12.79 -0.06 -18.59
CA PRO A 189 12.87 -1.28 -17.80
C PRO A 189 11.84 -2.32 -18.27
N ASP A 190 12.25 -3.58 -18.23
CA ASP A 190 11.32 -4.70 -18.42
C ASP A 190 10.44 -4.87 -17.18
N LEU A 191 9.19 -4.48 -17.28
CA LEU A 191 8.25 -4.52 -16.17
C LEU A 191 7.95 -5.94 -15.70
N SER A 192 8.11 -6.96 -16.55
CA SER A 192 7.90 -8.36 -16.17
C SER A 192 8.89 -8.85 -15.10
N ASN A 193 10.04 -8.19 -15.01
CA ASN A 193 11.10 -8.46 -14.05
C ASN A 193 11.12 -7.49 -12.87
N MET A 194 10.27 -6.45 -12.88
CA MET A 194 10.24 -5.42 -11.84
C MET A 194 9.29 -5.78 -10.69
N GLU A 195 9.55 -6.86 -9.98
CA GLU A 195 8.68 -7.30 -8.88
C GLU A 195 8.47 -6.24 -7.79
N ARG A 196 9.46 -5.38 -7.55
CA ARG A 196 9.34 -4.24 -6.62
C ARG A 196 8.29 -3.22 -7.08
N LEU A 197 8.18 -2.98 -8.40
CA LEU A 197 7.12 -2.15 -8.96
C LEU A 197 5.77 -2.83 -8.76
N MET A 198 5.65 -4.12 -9.03
CA MET A 198 4.41 -4.87 -8.83
C MET A 198 3.90 -4.73 -7.38
N ILE A 199 4.80 -4.89 -6.39
CA ILE A 199 4.47 -4.70 -4.98
C ILE A 199 4.09 -3.24 -4.67
N TRP A 200 4.76 -2.27 -5.31
CA TRP A 200 4.45 -0.85 -5.12
C TRP A 200 3.07 -0.50 -5.66
N MET A 201 2.67 -1.06 -6.79
CA MET A 201 1.37 -0.82 -7.44
C MET A 201 0.18 -1.29 -6.59
N HIS A 202 0.37 -2.20 -5.63
CA HIS A 202 -0.63 -2.48 -4.60
C HIS A 202 -0.73 -1.30 -3.63
N VAL A 203 -1.71 -0.43 -3.84
CA VAL A 203 -1.90 0.77 -3.03
C VAL A 203 -2.24 0.43 -1.59
N ALA A 204 -1.62 1.15 -0.64
CA ALA A 204 -1.91 1.00 0.77
C ALA A 204 -3.15 1.82 1.17
N ALA A 205 -4.01 1.23 1.99
CA ALA A 205 -5.23 1.88 2.48
C ALA A 205 -4.96 2.94 3.56
N LEU A 206 -3.85 2.83 4.27
CA LEU A 206 -3.47 3.73 5.37
C LEU A 206 -2.19 4.48 5.03
N PRO A 207 -1.97 5.69 5.60
CA PRO A 207 -0.77 6.49 5.34
C PRO A 207 0.50 5.94 6.01
N ASP A 208 0.36 4.98 6.91
CA ASP A 208 1.44 4.23 7.53
C ASP A 208 1.36 2.78 7.06
N PHE A 209 2.31 2.38 6.24
CA PHE A 209 2.32 1.05 5.64
C PHE A 209 3.73 0.51 5.44
N ARG A 210 3.82 -0.80 5.29
CA ARG A 210 5.04 -1.49 4.92
C ARG A 210 4.85 -2.27 3.63
N LYS A 211 5.92 -2.35 2.83
CA LYS A 211 5.97 -3.15 1.61
C LYS A 211 7.18 -4.05 1.61
N LEU A 212 7.03 -5.22 1.04
CA LEU A 212 8.10 -6.21 0.97
C LEU A 212 9.21 -5.70 0.04
N TRP A 213 10.45 -5.76 0.53
CA TRP A 213 11.65 -5.42 -0.22
C TRP A 213 12.37 -6.66 -0.73
N ALA A 214 12.55 -7.64 0.16
CA ALA A 214 13.25 -8.88 -0.10
C ALA A 214 12.86 -9.94 0.95
N ARG A 215 13.21 -11.20 0.70
CA ARG A 215 12.92 -12.31 1.61
C ARG A 215 14.03 -13.35 1.60
N ASN A 216 14.15 -14.10 2.68
CA ASN A 216 14.92 -15.34 2.72
C ASN A 216 14.05 -16.42 3.34
N ASP A 217 13.74 -17.45 2.57
CA ASP A 217 12.81 -18.51 2.97
C ASP A 217 13.50 -19.69 3.64
N ARG A 218 14.81 -19.77 3.52
CA ARG A 218 15.58 -20.97 3.87
C ARG A 218 16.37 -20.82 5.16
N ASP A 219 17.06 -19.69 5.31
CA ASP A 219 18.03 -19.52 6.35
C ASP A 219 17.43 -18.80 7.55
N SER A 220 17.83 -19.22 8.76
CA SER A 220 17.58 -18.46 9.98
C SER A 220 18.60 -17.31 10.08
N LEU A 221 18.15 -16.16 10.59
CA LEU A 221 19.02 -15.05 10.94
C LEU A 221 19.57 -15.29 12.34
N ALA A 222 20.85 -15.59 12.43
CA ALA A 222 21.52 -15.85 13.70
C ALA A 222 21.50 -14.61 14.61
N SER A 223 21.60 -14.86 15.93
CA SER A 223 21.88 -13.80 16.89
C SER A 223 23.29 -13.28 16.65
N ASP A 224 23.40 -12.04 16.16
CA ASP A 224 24.68 -11.39 15.83
C ASP A 224 24.47 -9.88 15.67
N HIS A 225 25.58 -9.15 15.50
CA HIS A 225 25.59 -7.74 15.15
C HIS A 225 25.70 -7.60 13.63
N PHE A 226 24.75 -6.89 13.01
CA PHE A 226 24.68 -6.73 11.57
C PHE A 226 24.67 -5.26 11.19
N ASP A 227 25.23 -4.97 10.01
CA ASP A 227 25.05 -3.71 9.32
C ASP A 227 24.22 -3.88 8.05
N THR A 228 23.56 -2.83 7.64
CA THR A 228 22.86 -2.72 6.37
C THR A 228 22.81 -1.26 5.93
N THR A 229 22.81 -1.04 4.63
CA THR A 229 22.80 0.30 4.05
C THR A 229 21.51 0.58 3.29
N PRO A 230 20.45 1.13 3.94
CA PRO A 230 19.32 1.73 3.26
C PRO A 230 19.67 3.15 2.80
N TYR A 231 19.08 3.58 1.68
CA TYR A 231 19.29 4.91 1.12
C TYR A 231 18.18 5.88 1.49
N GLY A 232 18.56 7.01 2.09
CA GLY A 232 17.88 8.30 2.13
C GLY A 232 16.50 8.41 2.75
N GLY A 233 16.32 9.35 3.69
CA GLY A 233 15.03 9.82 4.18
C GLY A 233 14.55 9.22 5.51
N THR A 234 13.45 9.76 6.03
CA THR A 234 12.77 9.32 7.27
C THR A 234 11.97 8.02 7.06
N LYS A 235 12.63 6.98 6.60
CA LYS A 235 12.01 5.70 6.24
C LYS A 235 12.50 4.62 7.19
N TRP A 236 11.64 3.63 7.43
CA TRP A 236 11.97 2.53 8.32
C TRP A 236 12.39 1.30 7.52
N LEU A 237 13.46 0.65 7.93
CA LEU A 237 13.73 -0.72 7.55
C LEU A 237 13.14 -1.65 8.62
N VAL A 238 12.45 -2.70 8.20
CA VAL A 238 11.79 -3.65 9.10
C VAL A 238 12.20 -5.06 8.72
N ILE A 239 12.81 -5.78 9.65
CA ILE A 239 13.14 -7.19 9.51
C ILE A 239 12.18 -8.00 10.37
N SER A 240 11.52 -9.00 9.79
CA SER A 240 10.44 -9.72 10.46
C SER A 240 10.31 -11.15 9.93
N THR A 241 9.92 -12.04 10.80
CA THR A 241 9.49 -13.41 10.45
C THR A 241 8.03 -13.50 10.03
N THR A 242 7.32 -12.36 9.98
CA THR A 242 5.90 -12.31 9.65
C THR A 242 5.70 -11.89 8.20
N SER A 243 4.85 -12.62 7.46
CA SER A 243 4.48 -12.29 6.10
C SER A 243 3.74 -10.94 5.99
N PRO A 244 3.57 -10.35 4.78
CA PRO A 244 2.77 -9.16 4.57
C PRO A 244 1.32 -9.29 5.05
N LEU A 245 0.77 -10.50 5.03
CA LEU A 245 -0.59 -10.83 5.49
C LEU A 245 -0.71 -10.98 7.01
N GLY A 246 0.38 -10.84 7.73
CA GLY A 246 0.44 -11.00 9.17
C GLY A 246 1.34 -12.16 9.60
N GLY A 247 1.68 -12.21 10.88
CA GLY A 247 2.44 -13.28 11.46
C GLY A 247 1.58 -14.46 11.90
N LYS A 248 2.23 -15.56 12.24
CA LYS A 248 1.63 -16.60 13.05
C LYS A 248 1.19 -15.95 14.37
N ASN A 249 -0.05 -15.51 14.43
CA ASN A 249 -0.61 -14.97 15.65
C ASN A 249 -1.43 -16.09 16.32
N PRO A 250 -0.87 -16.83 17.29
CA PRO A 250 -1.58 -17.88 17.98
C PRO A 250 -2.80 -17.36 18.74
N PHE A 251 -2.82 -16.06 19.08
CA PHE A 251 -3.91 -15.43 19.79
C PHE A 251 -5.25 -15.54 19.04
N LEU A 252 -5.24 -15.29 17.72
CA LEU A 252 -6.44 -15.41 16.91
C LEU A 252 -6.93 -16.87 16.84
N GLY A 253 -6.00 -17.82 16.68
CA GLY A 253 -6.30 -19.25 16.70
C GLY A 253 -6.87 -19.70 18.05
N ILE A 254 -6.29 -19.25 19.16
CA ILE A 254 -6.77 -19.54 20.52
C ILE A 254 -8.18 -18.96 20.71
N ILE A 255 -8.47 -17.72 20.28
CA ILE A 255 -9.81 -17.14 20.36
C ILE A 255 -10.82 -17.98 19.58
N TYR A 256 -10.52 -18.35 18.34
CA TYR A 256 -11.45 -19.18 17.55
C TYR A 256 -11.68 -20.54 18.17
N MET A 257 -10.63 -21.19 18.71
CA MET A 257 -10.76 -22.48 19.38
C MET A 257 -11.59 -22.39 20.67
N THR A 258 -11.37 -21.33 21.48
CA THR A 258 -12.14 -21.15 22.73
C THR A 258 -13.61 -20.81 22.46
N VAL A 259 -13.89 -19.91 21.54
CA VAL A 259 -15.27 -19.56 21.16
C VAL A 259 -15.98 -20.75 20.51
N GLY A 260 -15.30 -21.47 19.62
CA GLY A 260 -15.81 -22.70 19.01
C GLY A 260 -16.10 -23.78 20.04
N GLY A 261 -15.23 -23.98 21.02
CA GLY A 261 -15.42 -24.90 22.14
C GLY A 261 -16.63 -24.54 23.01
N ILE A 262 -16.83 -23.26 23.32
CA ILE A 262 -17.98 -22.79 24.09
C ILE A 262 -19.29 -23.04 23.31
N ILE A 263 -19.32 -22.71 22.03
CA ILE A 263 -20.49 -22.94 21.17
C ILE A 263 -20.84 -24.43 21.10
N LEU A 264 -19.82 -25.29 20.96
CA LEU A 264 -20.00 -26.74 20.93
C LEU A 264 -20.58 -27.27 22.24
N LEU A 265 -20.04 -26.82 23.39
CA LEU A 265 -20.57 -27.18 24.71
C LEU A 265 -22.03 -26.73 24.89
N LEU A 266 -22.37 -25.50 24.49
CA LEU A 266 -23.73 -25.00 24.52
C LEU A 266 -24.64 -25.83 23.62
N GLY A 267 -24.18 -26.19 22.43
CA GLY A 267 -24.91 -27.07 21.50
C GLY A 267 -25.22 -28.43 22.12
N ILE A 268 -24.21 -29.04 22.77
CA ILE A 268 -24.40 -30.32 23.48
C ILE A 268 -25.40 -30.16 24.63
N LEU A 269 -25.27 -29.12 25.46
CA LEU A 269 -26.19 -28.84 26.57
C LEU A 269 -27.63 -28.62 26.10
N PHE A 270 -27.84 -27.87 25.03
CA PHE A 270 -29.18 -27.66 24.46
C PHE A 270 -29.75 -28.94 23.89
N THR A 271 -28.95 -29.76 23.21
CA THR A 271 -29.36 -31.04 22.67
C THR A 271 -29.77 -32.01 23.81
N LEU A 272 -28.91 -32.09 24.85
CA LEU A 272 -29.20 -32.92 26.01
C LEU A 272 -30.47 -32.47 26.74
N ARG A 273 -30.64 -31.16 26.94
CA ARG A 273 -31.85 -30.58 27.53
C ARG A 273 -33.10 -30.87 26.68
N HIS A 274 -32.96 -30.78 25.35
CA HIS A 274 -34.06 -31.10 24.43
C HIS A 274 -34.44 -32.56 24.53
N TYR A 275 -33.46 -33.48 24.62
CA TYR A 275 -33.71 -34.91 24.76
C TYR A 275 -34.30 -35.27 26.12
N LEU A 276 -33.80 -34.71 27.22
CA LEU A 276 -34.25 -35.03 28.60
C LEU A 276 -35.57 -34.34 28.97
N ARG A 277 -35.86 -33.18 28.38
CA ARG A 277 -37.09 -32.42 28.61
C ARG A 277 -37.68 -31.90 27.29
N PRO A 278 -38.26 -32.76 26.46
CA PRO A 278 -38.88 -32.31 25.21
C PRO A 278 -40.03 -31.34 25.51
N ARG A 279 -40.00 -30.17 24.91
CA ARG A 279 -41.09 -29.19 25.00
C ARG A 279 -42.27 -29.73 24.26
N GLN A 280 -43.46 -29.66 24.88
CA GLN A 280 -44.72 -30.05 24.20
C GLN A 280 -44.90 -29.15 22.96
N LEU A 281 -45.22 -29.75 21.84
CA LEU A 281 -45.38 -29.10 20.55
C LEU A 281 -46.32 -27.88 20.57
N SER A 282 -47.38 -27.97 21.39
CA SER A 282 -48.35 -26.88 21.59
C SER A 282 -47.75 -25.62 22.26
N LYS A 283 -46.73 -25.77 23.15
CA LYS A 283 -46.02 -24.63 23.72
C LYS A 283 -45.04 -24.00 22.69
N LEU A 284 -44.35 -24.85 21.96
CA LEU A 284 -43.44 -24.39 20.89
C LEU A 284 -44.19 -23.63 19.79
N LEU A 285 -45.36 -24.11 19.40
CA LEU A 285 -46.22 -23.41 18.41
C LEU A 285 -46.74 -22.07 18.94
N LYS A 286 -47.13 -21.99 20.21
CA LYS A 286 -47.54 -20.71 20.83
C LYS A 286 -46.38 -19.71 20.93
N ASP A 287 -45.21 -20.17 21.34
CA ASP A 287 -44.00 -19.31 21.44
C ASP A 287 -43.53 -18.85 20.05
N ALA A 288 -43.61 -19.74 19.05
CA ALA A 288 -43.33 -19.40 17.66
C ALA A 288 -44.33 -18.43 17.05
N ALA A 289 -45.61 -18.60 17.33
CA ALA A 289 -46.67 -17.68 16.89
C ALA A 289 -46.48 -16.27 17.48
N LYS A 290 -46.11 -16.20 18.78
CA LYS A 290 -45.81 -14.93 19.44
C LYS A 290 -44.55 -14.28 18.89
N GLY A 291 -43.50 -15.06 18.58
CA GLY A 291 -42.31 -14.57 17.95
C GLY A 291 -42.52 -14.05 16.52
N LEU A 292 -43.48 -14.68 15.80
CA LEU A 292 -43.86 -14.21 14.47
C LEU A 292 -44.62 -12.87 14.53
N GLU A 293 -45.46 -12.70 15.53
CA GLU A 293 -46.23 -11.48 15.78
C GLU A 293 -45.29 -10.31 16.18
N ASP A 294 -44.31 -10.59 17.03
CA ASP A 294 -43.25 -9.64 17.39
C ASP A 294 -42.38 -9.25 16.18
N LEU A 295 -42.00 -10.23 15.36
CA LEU A 295 -41.26 -9.99 14.14
C LEU A 295 -42.07 -9.16 13.14
N HIS A 296 -43.37 -9.44 13.02
CA HIS A 296 -44.27 -8.67 12.16
C HIS A 296 -44.34 -7.20 12.60
N SER A 297 -44.44 -6.95 13.91
CA SER A 297 -44.46 -5.59 14.45
C SER A 297 -43.10 -4.85 14.21
N GLN A 298 -41.97 -5.57 14.31
CA GLN A 298 -40.64 -5.00 13.98
C GLN A 298 -40.51 -4.67 12.50
N PHE A 299 -41.06 -5.49 11.61
CA PHE A 299 -41.10 -5.18 10.17
C PHE A 299 -41.95 -3.95 9.88
N GLU A 300 -43.13 -3.79 10.55
CA GLU A 300 -43.90 -2.56 10.41
C GLU A 300 -43.17 -1.31 10.91
N ASP A 301 -42.38 -1.44 11.99
CA ASP A 301 -41.54 -0.34 12.50
C ASP A 301 -40.36 -0.02 11.52
N VAL A 302 -39.75 -1.05 10.93
CA VAL A 302 -38.74 -0.86 9.89
C VAL A 302 -39.31 -0.18 8.66
N ASP A 303 -40.52 -0.59 8.22
CA ASP A 303 -41.19 0.01 7.06
C ASP A 303 -41.56 1.49 7.32
N ARG A 304 -42.04 1.82 8.54
CA ARG A 304 -42.25 3.20 8.96
C ARG A 304 -40.96 4.02 8.98
N ASN A 305 -39.87 3.45 9.47
CA ASN A 305 -38.56 4.10 9.47
C ASN A 305 -38.04 4.28 8.05
N LEU A 306 -38.23 3.30 7.18
CA LEU A 306 -37.84 3.36 5.77
C LEU A 306 -38.58 4.48 5.02
N GLN A 307 -39.89 4.61 5.27
CA GLN A 307 -40.72 5.70 4.73
C GLN A 307 -40.22 7.08 5.24
N THR A 308 -39.84 7.13 6.52
CA THR A 308 -39.27 8.36 7.12
C THR A 308 -37.92 8.72 6.47
N VAL A 309 -37.04 7.74 6.29
CA VAL A 309 -35.74 7.93 5.61
C VAL A 309 -35.96 8.32 4.16
N HIS A 310 -36.95 7.73 3.47
CA HIS A 310 -37.27 8.10 2.10
C HIS A 310 -37.78 9.55 2.00
N SER A 311 -38.64 9.97 2.93
CA SER A 311 -39.16 11.35 2.98
C SER A 311 -38.03 12.37 3.29
N LEU A 312 -37.11 12.03 4.22
CA LEU A 312 -35.92 12.82 4.52
C LEU A 312 -34.98 12.88 3.33
N GLY A 313 -34.77 11.77 2.65
CA GLY A 313 -33.95 11.72 1.40
C GLY A 313 -34.52 12.62 0.33
N LYS A 314 -35.84 12.68 0.17
CA LYS A 314 -36.51 13.59 -0.75
C LYS A 314 -36.31 15.06 -0.35
N GLN A 315 -36.44 15.40 0.94
CA GLN A 315 -36.19 16.74 1.45
C GLN A 315 -34.73 17.18 1.24
N VAL A 316 -33.77 16.29 1.47
CA VAL A 316 -32.34 16.55 1.22
C VAL A 316 -32.10 16.77 -0.28
N TYR A 317 -32.70 15.97 -1.13
CA TYR A 317 -32.60 16.15 -2.59
C TYR A 317 -33.19 17.48 -3.06
N GLU A 318 -34.37 17.85 -2.58
CA GLU A 318 -35.00 19.14 -2.87
C GLU A 318 -34.14 20.32 -2.36
N SER A 319 -33.58 20.20 -1.16
CA SER A 319 -32.65 21.18 -0.60
C SER A 319 -31.37 21.32 -1.41
N ALA A 320 -30.83 20.20 -1.92
CA ALA A 320 -29.66 20.21 -2.79
C ALA A 320 -29.94 20.87 -4.14
N GLN A 321 -31.15 20.68 -4.70
CA GLN A 321 -31.57 21.39 -5.90
C GLN A 321 -31.69 22.90 -5.67
N LEU A 322 -32.29 23.31 -4.56
CA LEU A 322 -32.39 24.73 -4.17
C LEU A 322 -31.00 25.36 -4.00
N TRP A 323 -30.02 24.63 -3.42
CA TRP A 323 -28.63 25.05 -3.33
C TRP A 323 -27.96 25.22 -4.69
N GLN A 324 -28.22 24.32 -5.64
CA GLN A 324 -27.70 24.45 -7.00
C GLN A 324 -28.31 25.64 -7.72
N ASP A 325 -29.59 25.87 -7.56
CA ASP A 325 -30.29 27.03 -8.17
C ASP A 325 -29.86 28.35 -7.54
N PHE A 326 -29.62 28.35 -6.22
CA PHE A 326 -29.04 29.50 -5.52
C PHE A 326 -27.62 29.83 -6.01
N HIS A 327 -26.77 28.81 -6.22
CA HIS A 327 -25.45 28.99 -6.80
C HIS A 327 -25.49 29.47 -8.24
N LYS A 328 -26.44 28.99 -9.04
CA LYS A 328 -26.64 29.51 -10.39
C LYS A 328 -27.12 30.99 -10.39
N ALA A 329 -27.96 31.35 -9.43
CA ALA A 329 -28.44 32.72 -9.27
C ALA A 329 -27.31 33.67 -8.82
N ILE A 330 -26.45 33.23 -7.88
CA ILE A 330 -25.26 34.01 -7.47
C ILE A 330 -24.30 34.20 -8.63
N ASN A 331 -24.00 33.13 -9.39
CA ASN A 331 -23.11 33.25 -10.56
C ASN A 331 -23.70 34.11 -11.70
N ARG A 332 -25.02 34.20 -11.84
CA ARG A 332 -25.64 35.13 -12.76
C ARG A 332 -25.57 36.59 -12.30
N ASN A 333 -25.54 36.81 -10.99
CA ASN A 333 -25.48 38.18 -10.45
C ASN A 333 -24.04 38.68 -10.22
N SER A 334 -23.02 37.80 -10.33
CA SER A 334 -21.61 38.20 -10.22
C SER A 334 -20.96 38.69 -11.51
N VAL A 335 -21.72 38.82 -12.61
CA VAL A 335 -21.28 39.54 -13.81
C VAL A 335 -21.77 41.00 -13.72
N ILE A 336 -21.38 41.72 -12.67
CA ILE A 336 -21.39 43.19 -12.67
C ILE A 336 -19.96 43.59 -12.98
N SER A 337 -19.76 44.05 -14.21
CA SER A 337 -18.54 44.65 -14.68
C SER A 337 -18.11 45.83 -13.80
N PHE A 338 -16.93 45.75 -13.23
CA PHE A 338 -16.23 46.94 -12.74
C PHE A 338 -15.66 47.68 -13.94
N GLU A 339 -16.39 48.66 -14.40
CA GLU A 339 -15.88 49.69 -15.30
C GLU A 339 -14.97 50.61 -14.49
N HIS A 340 -13.67 50.51 -14.70
CA HIS A 340 -12.68 51.40 -14.13
C HIS A 340 -12.68 52.69 -14.92
N LYS A 341 -13.34 53.73 -14.38
CA LYS A 341 -13.22 55.10 -14.87
C LYS A 341 -11.87 55.66 -14.46
N GLU A 342 -10.93 55.73 -15.38
CA GLU A 342 -9.75 56.59 -15.24
C GLU A 342 -10.18 58.04 -15.23
N LYS A 343 -9.74 58.80 -14.21
CA LYS A 343 -9.82 60.27 -14.17
C LYS A 343 -8.64 60.85 -14.95
N PRO A 344 -8.83 61.81 -15.82
CA PRO A 344 -7.72 62.52 -16.46
C PRO A 344 -7.05 63.45 -15.46
N LYS A 345 -5.72 63.43 -15.45
CA LYS A 345 -4.88 64.43 -14.78
C LYS A 345 -4.87 65.70 -15.65
N ALA A 346 -5.19 66.80 -15.02
CA ALA A 346 -4.77 68.12 -15.45
C ALA A 346 -3.35 68.40 -14.97
#